data_24af548b9b81771500c8658ece65cfba
#
_entry.id   24af548b9b81771500c8658ece65cfba
#
_cell.length_a   1.000
_cell.length_b   1.000
_cell.length_c   1.000
_cell.angle_alpha   90.00
_cell.angle_beta   90.00
_cell.angle_gamma   90.00
#
_symmetry.space_group_name_H-M   'P 1'
#
loop_
_entity.id
_entity.type
_entity.pdbx_description
1 polymer ?
#
loop_
_entity_poly.entity_id
_entity_poly.type
_entity_poly.pdbx_seq_one_letter_code
_entity_poly.pdbx_strand_id
1 'polypeptide(L)'
;MNIRVFLTGAFLCAFTAARAAGVKICFEAETAEKIEAPVVLVTNGIEGASGAYLEIPEGAGNPPKVTDGKAVFSFEVPDEGVFTLWCRVWWDGECGNSFTARMDDLPAFLFGEDATYKAWHWVKYPLARTAAPLRLAKGRHSLVFLNREDGVRLDQVLLSADRRFVPVDIEVPGLRK
;
A
#
# COMPACT_ATOMS: atom_id res chain seq x y z
N MET A 1 70.28 -5.15 -3.55
CA MET A 1 69.08 -5.58 -4.27
C MET A 1 67.89 -5.28 -3.35
N ASN A 2 67.29 -4.09 -3.54
CA ASN A 2 66.23 -3.59 -2.64
C ASN A 2 64.85 -3.93 -3.21
N ILE A 3 64.15 -4.82 -2.53
CA ILE A 3 62.76 -5.19 -2.88
C ILE A 3 61.84 -4.17 -2.22
N ARG A 4 61.13 -3.36 -3.04
CA ARG A 4 60.02 -2.50 -2.57
C ARG A 4 58.71 -3.30 -2.63
N VAL A 5 58.15 -3.55 -1.46
CA VAL A 5 56.80 -4.12 -1.35
C VAL A 5 55.80 -2.97 -1.44
N PHE A 6 54.98 -2.96 -2.49
CA PHE A 6 53.82 -2.07 -2.57
C PHE A 6 52.63 -2.73 -1.86
N LEU A 7 52.19 -2.14 -0.74
CA LEU A 7 50.92 -2.47 -0.10
C LEU A 7 49.82 -1.69 -0.82
N THR A 8 49.03 -2.37 -1.62
CA THR A 8 47.77 -1.83 -2.15
C THR A 8 46.68 -1.98 -1.10
N GLY A 9 46.37 -0.89 -0.40
CA GLY A 9 45.25 -0.82 0.52
C GLY A 9 43.94 -0.78 -0.26
N ALA A 10 43.13 -1.85 -0.22
CA ALA A 10 41.77 -1.83 -0.70
C ALA A 10 40.91 -1.05 0.29
N PHE A 11 40.44 0.14 -0.12
CA PHE A 11 39.47 0.93 0.64
C PHE A 11 38.09 0.30 0.45
N LEU A 12 37.65 -0.49 1.42
CA LEU A 12 36.30 -1.03 1.48
C LEU A 12 35.32 0.09 1.89
N CYS A 13 34.71 0.74 0.92
CA CYS A 13 33.69 1.72 1.19
C CYS A 13 32.42 0.99 1.67
N ALA A 14 32.24 0.89 2.98
CA ALA A 14 31.00 0.39 3.57
C ALA A 14 29.90 1.44 3.34
N PHE A 15 29.08 1.22 2.31
CA PHE A 15 27.82 1.93 2.16
C PHE A 15 26.89 1.47 3.29
N THR A 16 26.79 2.26 4.34
CA THR A 16 25.69 2.11 5.31
C THR A 16 24.42 2.61 4.64
N ALA A 17 23.63 1.68 4.09
CA ALA A 17 22.29 2.02 3.64
C ALA A 17 21.51 2.57 4.84
N ALA A 18 21.09 3.84 4.75
CA ALA A 18 20.22 4.45 5.74
C ALA A 18 18.91 3.63 5.74
N ARG A 19 18.56 3.04 6.87
CA ARG A 19 17.34 2.27 7.00
C ARG A 19 16.17 3.25 7.13
N ALA A 20 15.09 2.98 6.42
CA ALA A 20 13.84 3.72 6.47
C ALA A 20 13.08 3.63 7.82
N ALA A 21 13.79 3.38 8.94
CA ALA A 21 13.17 3.24 10.25
C ALA A 21 12.36 4.50 10.61
N GLY A 22 11.04 4.35 10.78
CA GLY A 22 10.14 5.44 11.11
C GLY A 22 9.46 6.12 9.92
N VAL A 23 9.86 5.85 8.68
CA VAL A 23 9.19 6.42 7.49
C VAL A 23 7.74 5.96 7.41
N LYS A 24 6.84 6.93 7.28
CA LYS A 24 5.41 6.74 6.97
C LYS A 24 5.03 7.59 5.78
N ILE A 25 4.30 6.99 4.85
CA ILE A 25 3.77 7.62 3.64
C ILE A 25 2.27 7.36 3.66
N CYS A 26 1.47 8.41 3.82
CA CYS A 26 0.01 8.32 3.85
C CYS A 26 -0.59 9.19 2.76
N PHE A 27 -1.60 8.70 2.06
CA PHE A 27 -2.34 9.47 1.07
C PHE A 27 -3.81 9.05 1.02
N GLU A 28 -4.65 9.97 0.61
CA GLU A 28 -6.09 9.78 0.42
C GLU A 28 -6.36 8.98 -0.84
N ALA A 29 -7.40 8.13 -0.83
CA ALA A 29 -7.75 7.32 -1.98
C ALA A 29 -8.21 8.13 -3.20
N GLU A 30 -8.82 9.30 -2.98
CA GLU A 30 -9.22 10.22 -4.05
C GLU A 30 -8.04 10.85 -4.80
N THR A 31 -6.81 10.74 -4.28
CA THR A 31 -5.60 11.21 -4.96
C THR A 31 -5.08 10.26 -6.03
N ALA A 32 -5.82 9.19 -6.34
CA ALA A 32 -5.46 8.29 -7.42
C ALA A 32 -5.25 9.04 -8.74
N GLU A 33 -4.10 8.84 -9.39
CA GLU A 33 -3.77 9.45 -10.69
C GLU A 33 -4.69 8.98 -11.80
N LYS A 34 -5.24 7.78 -11.66
CA LYS A 34 -6.14 7.16 -12.62
C LYS A 34 -7.17 6.31 -11.91
N ILE A 35 -8.43 6.47 -12.29
CA ILE A 35 -9.55 5.63 -11.86
C ILE A 35 -10.24 5.10 -13.11
N GLU A 36 -10.36 3.79 -13.22
CA GLU A 36 -11.04 3.11 -14.32
C GLU A 36 -12.24 2.34 -13.78
N ALA A 37 -13.38 2.47 -14.46
CA ALA A 37 -14.60 1.74 -14.11
C ALA A 37 -14.35 0.20 -14.09
N PRO A 38 -15.04 -0.55 -13.21
CA PRO A 38 -16.15 -0.11 -12.37
C PRO A 38 -15.76 0.59 -11.06
N VAL A 39 -14.46 0.77 -10.76
CA VAL A 39 -14.04 1.58 -9.61
C VAL A 39 -14.52 3.01 -9.80
N VAL A 40 -15.16 3.58 -8.79
CA VAL A 40 -15.70 4.95 -8.81
C VAL A 40 -15.19 5.78 -7.64
N LEU A 41 -15.15 7.09 -7.83
CA LEU A 41 -14.91 8.06 -6.77
C LEU A 41 -16.25 8.51 -6.17
N VAL A 42 -16.41 8.36 -4.87
CA VAL A 42 -17.59 8.78 -4.11
C VAL A 42 -17.25 9.99 -3.26
N THR A 43 -17.88 11.13 -3.53
CA THR A 43 -17.60 12.42 -2.85
C THR A 43 -18.58 12.75 -1.73
N ASN A 44 -19.79 12.15 -1.74
CA ASN A 44 -20.82 12.36 -0.72
C ASN A 44 -21.15 11.01 -0.10
N GLY A 45 -20.25 10.47 0.66
CA GLY A 45 -20.28 9.09 1.08
C GLY A 45 -20.66 8.87 2.54
N ILE A 46 -20.20 7.76 3.06
CA ILE A 46 -20.48 7.28 4.42
C ILE A 46 -19.80 8.15 5.46
N GLU A 47 -20.53 8.47 6.52
CA GLU A 47 -19.98 9.16 7.70
C GLU A 47 -18.70 8.46 8.22
N GLY A 48 -17.72 9.27 8.60
CA GLY A 48 -16.45 8.80 9.13
C GLY A 48 -15.35 8.49 8.09
N ALA A 49 -15.61 8.69 6.79
CA ALA A 49 -14.54 8.77 5.80
C ALA A 49 -13.68 10.03 6.04
N SER A 50 -12.41 10.03 5.63
CA SER A 50 -11.53 11.19 5.72
C SER A 50 -11.90 12.31 4.74
N GLY A 51 -12.61 11.93 3.66
CA GLY A 51 -13.05 12.81 2.59
C GLY A 51 -13.86 12.02 1.57
N ALA A 52 -13.47 12.10 0.29
CA ALA A 52 -13.95 11.20 -0.73
C ALA A 52 -13.27 9.82 -0.59
N TYR A 53 -13.86 8.79 -1.15
CA TYR A 53 -13.27 7.46 -1.14
C TYR A 53 -13.50 6.75 -2.48
N LEU A 54 -12.74 5.71 -2.74
CA LEU A 54 -12.98 4.82 -3.88
C LEU A 54 -13.94 3.70 -3.48
N GLU A 55 -14.80 3.31 -4.41
CA GLU A 55 -15.74 2.22 -4.23
C GLU A 55 -15.74 1.30 -5.45
N ILE A 56 -15.85 0.01 -5.19
CA ILE A 56 -16.30 -0.97 -6.17
C ILE A 56 -17.80 -1.17 -5.90
N PRO A 57 -18.69 -0.62 -6.75
CA PRO A 57 -20.14 -0.66 -6.49
C PRO A 57 -20.67 -2.08 -6.44
N GLU A 58 -21.78 -2.25 -5.72
CA GLU A 58 -22.53 -3.51 -5.65
C GLU A 58 -22.86 -4.03 -7.06
N GLY A 59 -22.65 -5.31 -7.31
CA GLY A 59 -22.82 -5.95 -8.60
C GLY A 59 -21.66 -5.79 -9.58
N ALA A 60 -20.62 -5.05 -9.23
CA ALA A 60 -19.45 -4.81 -10.09
C ALA A 60 -18.26 -5.74 -9.80
N GLY A 61 -18.22 -6.39 -8.65
CA GLY A 61 -17.22 -7.40 -8.32
C GLY A 61 -17.58 -8.76 -8.91
N ASN A 62 -16.58 -9.51 -9.36
CA ASN A 62 -16.81 -10.84 -9.93
C ASN A 62 -15.61 -11.76 -9.72
N PRO A 63 -15.36 -12.20 -8.47
CA PRO A 63 -14.29 -13.15 -8.22
C PRO A 63 -14.59 -14.51 -8.87
N PRO A 64 -13.58 -15.28 -9.30
CA PRO A 64 -12.14 -14.95 -9.32
C PRO A 64 -11.68 -14.25 -10.60
N LYS A 65 -12.57 -13.86 -11.48
CA LYS A 65 -12.26 -13.32 -12.81
C LYS A 65 -12.45 -11.81 -12.83
N VAL A 66 -11.55 -11.10 -12.22
CA VAL A 66 -11.56 -9.66 -12.34
C VAL A 66 -10.48 -9.21 -13.31
N THR A 67 -10.89 -8.59 -14.40
CA THR A 67 -10.01 -8.10 -15.45
C THR A 67 -10.19 -6.62 -15.73
N ASP A 68 -11.17 -5.99 -15.13
CA ASP A 68 -11.55 -4.59 -15.33
C ASP A 68 -11.49 -3.79 -14.01
N GLY A 69 -11.46 -2.50 -14.14
CA GLY A 69 -11.49 -1.58 -13.01
C GLY A 69 -10.19 -1.51 -12.22
N LYS A 70 -9.68 -0.32 -12.05
CA LYS A 70 -8.52 -0.07 -11.22
C LYS A 70 -8.45 1.37 -10.71
N ALA A 71 -7.68 1.54 -9.66
CA ALA A 71 -7.14 2.84 -9.25
C ALA A 71 -5.61 2.75 -9.17
N VAL A 72 -4.93 3.79 -9.66
CA VAL A 72 -3.47 3.85 -9.74
C VAL A 72 -2.97 5.01 -8.90
N PHE A 73 -2.02 4.73 -8.04
CA PHE A 73 -1.34 5.71 -7.18
C PHE A 73 0.15 5.69 -7.48
N SER A 74 0.78 6.88 -7.46
CA SER A 74 2.23 7.02 -7.45
C SER A 74 2.68 7.72 -6.17
N PHE A 75 3.79 7.27 -5.61
CA PHE A 75 4.35 7.86 -4.40
C PHE A 75 5.87 7.72 -4.37
N GLU A 76 6.52 8.54 -3.52
CA GLU A 76 7.98 8.53 -3.36
C GLU A 76 8.38 7.85 -2.05
N VAL A 77 9.31 6.92 -2.15
CA VAL A 77 9.98 6.28 -1.01
C VAL A 77 11.33 6.98 -0.78
N PRO A 78 11.51 7.66 0.34
CA PRO A 78 12.70 8.49 0.58
C PRO A 78 13.96 7.67 0.83
N ASP A 79 13.81 6.49 1.44
CA ASP A 79 14.91 5.58 1.78
C ASP A 79 14.44 4.15 1.62
N GLU A 80 15.29 3.26 1.09
CA GLU A 80 14.96 1.85 0.90
C GLU A 80 14.56 1.15 2.21
N GLY A 81 13.62 0.23 2.14
CA GLY A 81 13.16 -0.46 3.35
C GLY A 81 12.15 -1.57 3.12
N VAL A 82 11.72 -2.12 4.24
CA VAL A 82 10.61 -3.09 4.31
C VAL A 82 9.41 -2.38 4.90
N PHE A 83 8.34 -2.34 4.14
CA PHE A 83 7.13 -1.63 4.50
C PHE A 83 5.98 -2.58 4.77
N THR A 84 5.10 -2.17 5.69
CA THR A 84 3.76 -2.70 5.87
C THR A 84 2.82 -1.77 5.12
N LEU A 85 2.00 -2.32 4.23
CA LEU A 85 0.92 -1.58 3.59
C LEU A 85 -0.31 -1.66 4.49
N TRP A 86 -0.92 -0.52 4.76
CA TRP A 86 -2.17 -0.39 5.45
C TRP A 86 -3.16 0.31 4.54
N CYS A 87 -4.42 -0.16 4.54
CA CYS A 87 -5.51 0.54 3.88
C CYS A 87 -6.65 0.74 4.88
N ARG A 88 -7.18 1.95 4.91
CA ARG A 88 -8.41 2.26 5.63
C ARG A 88 -9.57 1.94 4.70
N VAL A 89 -10.36 0.96 5.09
CA VAL A 89 -11.36 0.33 4.24
C VAL A 89 -12.71 0.22 4.94
N TRP A 90 -13.75 0.03 4.14
CA TRP A 90 -15.06 -0.38 4.59
C TRP A 90 -15.49 -1.60 3.78
N TRP A 91 -15.82 -2.66 4.46
CA TRP A 91 -16.34 -3.88 3.87
C TRP A 91 -17.85 -3.97 4.05
N ASP A 92 -18.62 -4.25 2.99
CA ASP A 92 -20.06 -4.37 3.11
C ASP A 92 -20.50 -5.69 3.76
N GLY A 93 -19.73 -6.74 3.59
CA GLY A 93 -19.99 -8.05 4.16
C GLY A 93 -18.93 -9.07 3.79
N GLU A 94 -19.20 -10.34 4.03
CA GLU A 94 -18.27 -11.44 3.81
C GLU A 94 -17.88 -11.61 2.32
N CYS A 95 -18.79 -11.28 1.41
CA CYS A 95 -18.54 -11.33 -0.04
C CYS A 95 -18.01 -10.01 -0.61
N GLY A 96 -17.80 -9.00 0.22
CA GLY A 96 -17.32 -7.68 -0.15
C GLY A 96 -16.25 -7.21 0.84
N ASN A 97 -15.18 -8.01 1.04
CA ASN A 97 -14.16 -7.75 2.03
C ASN A 97 -12.72 -7.82 1.50
N SER A 98 -12.57 -7.75 0.19
CA SER A 98 -11.23 -7.80 -0.41
C SER A 98 -11.15 -7.19 -1.80
N PHE A 99 -9.95 -6.78 -2.16
CA PHE A 99 -9.56 -6.37 -3.51
C PHE A 99 -8.19 -6.96 -3.87
N THR A 100 -7.82 -6.91 -5.13
CA THR A 100 -6.48 -7.28 -5.58
C THR A 100 -5.61 -6.04 -5.60
N ALA A 101 -4.38 -6.13 -5.12
CA ALA A 101 -3.40 -5.05 -5.17
C ALA A 101 -2.13 -5.49 -5.90
N ARG A 102 -1.43 -4.53 -6.51
CA ARG A 102 -0.12 -4.75 -7.14
C ARG A 102 0.80 -3.58 -6.85
N MET A 103 1.98 -3.88 -6.37
CA MET A 103 3.05 -2.93 -6.14
C MET A 103 4.05 -3.03 -7.28
N ASP A 104 4.24 -1.94 -8.02
CA ASP A 104 5.11 -1.89 -9.21
C ASP A 104 4.82 -3.06 -10.19
N ASP A 105 5.85 -3.72 -10.67
CA ASP A 105 5.77 -4.89 -11.55
C ASP A 105 5.76 -6.23 -10.78
N LEU A 106 5.59 -6.20 -9.46
CA LEU A 106 5.51 -7.41 -8.65
C LEU A 106 4.19 -8.16 -8.94
N PRO A 107 4.14 -9.47 -8.67
CA PRO A 107 2.89 -10.22 -8.75
C PRO A 107 1.80 -9.58 -7.92
N ALA A 108 0.58 -9.55 -8.47
CA ALA A 108 -0.58 -9.09 -7.73
C ALA A 108 -0.86 -9.99 -6.52
N PHE A 109 -1.37 -9.41 -5.46
CA PHE A 109 -1.68 -10.08 -4.21
C PHE A 109 -3.09 -9.71 -3.74
N LEU A 110 -3.67 -10.60 -2.97
CA LEU A 110 -4.94 -10.37 -2.31
C LEU A 110 -4.74 -9.44 -1.11
N PHE A 111 -5.60 -8.43 -1.00
CA PHE A 111 -5.65 -7.53 0.14
C PHE A 111 -7.04 -7.58 0.77
N GLY A 112 -7.11 -7.76 2.10
CA GLY A 112 -8.37 -7.85 2.84
C GLY A 112 -8.58 -9.21 3.48
N GLU A 113 -9.82 -9.69 3.44
CA GLU A 113 -10.29 -10.95 4.05
C GLU A 113 -10.27 -10.94 5.58
N ASP A 114 -10.54 -9.80 6.20
CA ASP A 114 -10.86 -9.76 7.61
C ASP A 114 -12.39 -9.78 7.84
N ALA A 115 -12.82 -9.85 9.08
CA ALA A 115 -14.23 -10.00 9.46
C ALA A 115 -14.81 -8.74 10.12
N THR A 116 -14.27 -7.55 9.82
CA THR A 116 -14.80 -6.28 10.28
C THR A 116 -15.67 -5.65 9.21
N TYR A 117 -16.98 -5.68 9.39
CA TYR A 117 -17.93 -5.21 8.38
C TYR A 117 -18.64 -3.93 8.83
N LYS A 118 -19.07 -3.12 7.85
CA LYS A 118 -19.89 -1.92 8.03
C LYS A 118 -19.30 -0.90 9.00
N ALA A 119 -17.97 -0.80 8.97
CA ALA A 119 -17.20 0.17 9.72
C ALA A 119 -15.91 0.50 9.01
N TRP A 120 -15.47 1.76 9.09
CA TRP A 120 -14.14 2.14 8.67
C TRP A 120 -13.09 1.56 9.62
N HIS A 121 -12.12 0.83 9.07
CA HIS A 121 -11.05 0.22 9.85
C HIS A 121 -9.79 0.04 9.01
N TRP A 122 -8.67 -0.17 9.67
CA TRP A 122 -7.39 -0.38 9.02
C TRP A 122 -7.09 -1.87 8.87
N VAL A 123 -6.82 -2.27 7.64
CA VAL A 123 -6.35 -3.61 7.30
C VAL A 123 -4.90 -3.53 6.82
N LYS A 124 -4.08 -4.50 7.16
CA LYS A 124 -2.66 -4.53 6.80
C LYS A 124 -2.32 -5.62 5.80
N TYR A 125 -1.29 -5.36 5.00
CA TYR A 125 -0.62 -6.38 4.21
C TYR A 125 0.91 -6.33 4.48
N PRO A 126 1.57 -7.46 4.64
CA PRO A 126 0.99 -8.80 4.65
C PRO A 126 0.20 -9.09 5.93
N LEU A 127 -0.95 -9.74 5.78
CA LEU A 127 -1.76 -10.18 6.91
C LEU A 127 -1.12 -11.38 7.61
N ALA A 128 -0.70 -12.37 6.82
CA ALA A 128 -0.02 -13.56 7.31
C ALA A 128 1.50 -13.36 7.37
N ARG A 129 2.15 -13.94 8.38
CA ARG A 129 3.63 -13.93 8.50
C ARG A 129 4.34 -14.64 7.36
N THR A 130 3.65 -15.51 6.63
CA THR A 130 4.15 -16.29 5.49
C THR A 130 4.17 -15.52 4.18
N ALA A 131 3.44 -14.41 4.09
CA ALA A 131 3.45 -13.59 2.88
C ALA A 131 4.76 -12.79 2.75
N ALA A 132 5.20 -12.61 1.52
CA ALA A 132 6.43 -11.86 1.24
C ALA A 132 6.27 -10.39 1.69
N PRO A 133 7.24 -9.83 2.43
CA PRO A 133 7.20 -8.44 2.81
C PRO A 133 7.39 -7.53 1.60
N LEU A 134 6.76 -6.35 1.62
CA LEU A 134 6.98 -5.33 0.61
C LEU A 134 8.36 -4.68 0.82
N ARG A 135 9.29 -5.00 -0.04
CA ARG A 135 10.62 -4.38 -0.10
C ARG A 135 10.60 -3.32 -1.18
N LEU A 136 10.75 -2.06 -0.78
CA LEU A 136 10.74 -0.92 -1.69
C LEU A 136 12.11 -0.27 -1.69
N ALA A 137 12.63 0.01 -2.87
CA ALA A 137 13.83 0.80 -3.06
C ALA A 137 13.55 2.28 -2.74
N LYS A 138 14.56 3.10 -2.68
CA LYS A 138 14.39 4.55 -2.73
C LYS A 138 13.93 4.97 -4.11
N GLY A 139 12.95 5.87 -4.19
CA GLY A 139 12.45 6.44 -5.44
C GLY A 139 10.95 6.31 -5.62
N ARG A 140 10.51 6.49 -6.86
CA ARG A 140 9.09 6.47 -7.23
C ARG A 140 8.59 5.04 -7.35
N HIS A 141 7.41 4.80 -6.80
CA HIS A 141 6.69 3.53 -6.83
C HIS A 141 5.25 3.74 -7.30
N SER A 142 4.64 2.66 -7.75
CA SER A 142 3.24 2.61 -8.14
C SER A 142 2.50 1.55 -7.34
N LEU A 143 1.34 1.91 -6.82
CA LEU A 143 0.40 0.97 -6.21
C LEU A 143 -0.88 0.96 -7.04
N VAL A 144 -1.29 -0.22 -7.47
CA VAL A 144 -2.51 -0.40 -8.26
C VAL A 144 -3.50 -1.24 -7.46
N PHE A 145 -4.70 -0.69 -7.23
CA PHE A 145 -5.85 -1.46 -6.76
C PHE A 145 -6.65 -1.91 -7.97
N LEU A 146 -6.99 -3.18 -7.95
CA LEU A 146 -7.75 -3.85 -8.99
C LEU A 146 -9.08 -4.32 -8.41
N ASN A 147 -10.12 -4.21 -9.19
CA ASN A 147 -11.42 -4.77 -8.88
C ASN A 147 -11.31 -6.27 -8.53
N ARG A 148 -12.06 -6.74 -7.54
CA ARG A 148 -12.24 -8.14 -7.19
C ARG A 148 -13.63 -8.39 -6.63
N GLU A 149 -13.96 -7.87 -5.46
CA GLU A 149 -15.26 -7.98 -4.83
C GLU A 149 -15.95 -6.63 -4.81
N ASP A 150 -17.25 -6.64 -4.89
CA ASP A 150 -18.09 -5.45 -4.80
C ASP A 150 -18.44 -5.07 -3.35
N GLY A 151 -19.03 -3.89 -3.17
CA GLY A 151 -19.27 -3.35 -1.83
C GLY A 151 -18.00 -2.98 -1.04
N VAL A 152 -16.87 -2.93 -1.71
CA VAL A 152 -15.55 -2.61 -1.13
C VAL A 152 -15.28 -1.12 -1.27
N ARG A 153 -14.84 -0.46 -0.16
CA ARG A 153 -14.48 0.96 -0.17
C ARG A 153 -13.08 1.15 0.39
N LEU A 154 -12.35 2.09 -0.20
CA LEU A 154 -11.00 2.47 0.16
C LEU A 154 -10.94 3.98 0.42
N ASP A 155 -10.54 4.38 1.62
CA ASP A 155 -10.47 5.75 2.09
C ASP A 155 -9.04 6.29 2.13
N GLN A 156 -8.13 5.59 2.80
CA GLN A 156 -6.74 5.98 2.91
C GLN A 156 -5.79 4.81 2.66
N VAL A 157 -4.61 5.14 2.18
CA VAL A 157 -3.49 4.21 2.00
C VAL A 157 -2.30 4.70 2.80
N LEU A 158 -1.66 3.80 3.55
CA LEU A 158 -0.49 4.11 4.36
C LEU A 158 0.58 3.01 4.23
N LEU A 159 1.82 3.43 3.98
CA LEU A 159 2.99 2.56 4.05
C LEU A 159 3.82 2.97 5.27
N SER A 160 4.16 2.01 6.11
CA SER A 160 5.02 2.23 7.28
C SER A 160 6.22 1.28 7.28
N ALA A 161 7.40 1.85 7.47
CA ALA A 161 8.63 1.09 7.71
C ALA A 161 8.78 0.67 9.19
N ASP A 162 7.98 1.24 10.09
CA ASP A 162 7.92 0.81 11.48
C ASP A 162 6.97 -0.39 11.62
N ARG A 163 7.51 -1.55 11.94
CA ARG A 163 6.75 -2.80 12.10
C ARG A 163 5.82 -2.82 13.33
N ARG A 164 6.01 -1.88 14.26
CA ARG A 164 5.19 -1.77 15.48
C ARG A 164 4.07 -0.76 15.31
N PHE A 165 4.13 0.04 14.26
CA PHE A 165 3.11 1.05 13.99
C PHE A 165 1.79 0.37 13.63
N VAL A 166 0.74 0.87 14.25
CA VAL A 166 -0.65 0.50 13.97
C VAL A 166 -1.41 1.81 13.79
N PRO A 167 -1.99 2.09 12.63
CA PRO A 167 -2.76 3.30 12.42
C PRO A 167 -4.06 3.25 13.22
N VAL A 168 -4.54 4.43 13.64
CA VAL A 168 -5.80 4.61 14.36
C VAL A 168 -6.56 5.78 13.75
N ASP A 169 -7.88 5.67 13.68
CA ASP A 169 -8.77 6.69 13.12
C ASP A 169 -8.34 7.15 11.70
N ILE A 170 -8.43 8.43 11.42
CA ILE A 170 -7.98 9.06 10.18
C ILE A 170 -6.53 9.52 10.36
N GLU A 171 -5.66 9.04 9.50
CA GLU A 171 -4.26 9.45 9.49
C GLU A 171 -4.05 10.73 8.68
N VAL A 172 -3.09 11.54 9.09
CA VAL A 172 -2.77 12.78 8.36
C VAL A 172 -1.92 12.45 7.12
N PRO A 173 -2.37 12.79 5.91
CA PRO A 173 -1.62 12.56 4.69
C PRO A 173 -0.25 13.24 4.68
N GLY A 174 0.68 12.64 3.96
CA GLY A 174 2.03 13.15 3.77
C GLY A 174 3.13 12.13 4.08
N LEU A 175 4.36 12.60 3.89
CA LEU A 175 5.58 11.86 4.24
C LEU A 175 6.05 12.30 5.64
N ARG A 176 6.20 11.33 6.54
CA ARG A 176 6.76 11.54 7.88
C ARG A 176 7.98 10.63 8.09
N LYS A 177 8.98 11.17 8.76
CA LYS A 177 10.21 10.45 9.15
C LYS A 177 10.32 10.33 10.65
#